data_f762423ef840f4c53456e306c7852360
#
_entry.id   f762423ef840f4c53456e306c7852360
#
_cell.length_a   1.000
_cell.length_b   1.000
_cell.length_c   1.000
_cell.angle_alpha   90.00
_cell.angle_beta   90.00
_cell.angle_gamma   90.00
#
_symmetry.space_group_name_H-M   'P 1'
#
loop_
_entity.id
_entity.type
_entity.pdbx_description
1 polymer ?
#
loop_
_entity_poly.entity_id
_entity_poly.type
_entity_poly.pdbx_seq_one_letter_code
_entity_poly.pdbx_strand_id
1 'polypeptide(L)'
;MLDGACRLDRLVYRAHELKFPALAITDHGAMHGVIDFYQLAREKGIKPIIGCEVYVAPGSRLEKKTTSGGRDVYHHLGLLAKDEAGYQNLIKLVTAAHLEGYYYKPRIDKELLTAHKEGLIALSGCLASEVPEWIVKDQAPKARDAVDWFKQTLGAENFYLELQNHGIPEQAKVNQHLIAWAKEFGLKLVATNDVHYIEKKHSHAHDCLVCIGTQSLLSDPKRMSANYVPEQFYLRSAEEMKARFAEVPEAVANTLEVAEKCNLEIEFGKLHYPVFHPPEHFTREGYLREWLAEGLQRRYTIRARAEGKEFIIEGIDDPRRLPTYVAPASQPAGFGSIPAPSSEAGEHGARMLREPAGKDACATNPAVAAAINVVIDRLQTELAVIEKTGFISYFLIVGDFIRKGREMGVACVARGSAAGSLVTYLLEIANVDPIRYGLLFERFLNPERVNPPDIDIDFADDRRADVIEYVRQKYGRDSVAQIITFGTMGAKSVVRDVGRVMGL
;
A
#
# COMPACT_ATOMS: atom_id res chain seq x y z
N MET A 1 3.65 -15.37 6.33
CA MET A 1 3.67 -16.26 5.16
C MET A 1 2.70 -17.39 5.47
N LEU A 2 1.70 -17.65 4.63
CA LEU A 2 0.80 -18.77 4.83
C LEU A 2 1.39 -20.02 4.16
N ASP A 3 0.90 -20.40 3.01
CA ASP A 3 1.26 -21.62 2.31
C ASP A 3 1.59 -21.40 0.82
N GLY A 4 1.52 -20.16 0.32
CA GLY A 4 1.91 -19.84 -1.06
C GLY A 4 3.44 -19.68 -1.23
N ALA A 5 3.99 -20.25 -2.31
CA ALA A 5 5.39 -20.14 -2.70
C ALA A 5 5.59 -19.56 -4.11
N CYS A 6 4.59 -18.88 -4.65
CA CYS A 6 4.64 -18.28 -5.98
C CYS A 6 5.26 -16.86 -5.92
N ARG A 7 6.51 -16.72 -6.34
CA ARG A 7 7.06 -15.39 -6.60
C ARG A 7 6.39 -14.80 -7.85
N LEU A 8 5.87 -13.58 -7.74
CA LEU A 8 5.05 -12.95 -8.79
C LEU A 8 5.80 -12.83 -10.13
N ASP A 9 7.07 -12.40 -10.10
CA ASP A 9 7.92 -12.30 -11.29
C ASP A 9 8.05 -13.64 -12.02
N ARG A 10 8.27 -14.72 -11.27
CA ARG A 10 8.42 -16.07 -11.81
C ARG A 10 7.09 -16.67 -12.25
N LEU A 11 6.03 -16.41 -11.50
CA LEU A 11 4.68 -16.90 -11.82
C LEU A 11 4.20 -16.31 -13.15
N VAL A 12 4.31 -14.98 -13.31
CA VAL A 12 3.91 -14.28 -14.54
C VAL A 12 4.79 -14.71 -15.74
N TYR A 13 6.10 -14.86 -15.52
CA TYR A 13 7.00 -15.37 -16.54
C TYR A 13 6.59 -16.78 -16.99
N ARG A 14 6.29 -17.68 -16.05
CA ARG A 14 5.86 -19.04 -16.35
C ARG A 14 4.51 -19.09 -17.08
N ALA A 15 3.56 -18.26 -16.69
CA ALA A 15 2.28 -18.13 -17.38
C ALA A 15 2.47 -17.65 -18.84
N HIS A 16 3.40 -16.71 -19.07
CA HIS A 16 3.77 -16.27 -20.43
C HIS A 16 4.37 -17.39 -21.26
N GLU A 17 5.31 -18.20 -20.70
CA GLU A 17 5.86 -19.39 -21.37
C GLU A 17 4.76 -20.39 -21.76
N LEU A 18 3.79 -20.59 -20.86
CA LEU A 18 2.63 -21.47 -21.08
C LEU A 18 1.56 -20.84 -22.00
N LYS A 19 1.79 -19.61 -22.50
CA LYS A 19 0.91 -18.87 -23.41
C LYS A 19 -0.48 -18.61 -22.81
N PHE A 20 -0.56 -18.33 -21.54
CA PHE A 20 -1.81 -17.97 -20.89
C PHE A 20 -2.26 -16.57 -21.34
N PRO A 21 -3.51 -16.41 -21.81
CA PRO A 21 -4.04 -15.10 -22.18
C PRO A 21 -4.36 -14.25 -20.96
N ALA A 22 -4.65 -14.87 -19.82
CA ALA A 22 -4.98 -14.23 -18.55
C ALA A 22 -4.48 -15.06 -17.36
N LEU A 23 -4.29 -14.42 -16.23
CA LEU A 23 -3.91 -15.07 -14.97
C LEU A 23 -4.59 -14.35 -13.81
N ALA A 24 -5.09 -15.10 -12.82
CA ALA A 24 -5.67 -14.56 -11.62
C ALA A 24 -4.68 -14.60 -10.44
N ILE A 25 -4.77 -13.61 -9.55
CA ILE A 25 -4.20 -13.63 -8.20
C ILE A 25 -5.34 -13.69 -7.20
N THR A 26 -5.28 -14.64 -6.24
CA THR A 26 -6.31 -14.88 -5.23
C THR A 26 -5.68 -15.25 -3.89
N ASP A 27 -4.77 -14.41 -3.41
CA ASP A 27 -4.10 -14.63 -2.12
C ASP A 27 -5.10 -14.78 -0.97
N HIS A 28 -4.75 -15.54 0.05
CA HIS A 28 -5.57 -15.81 1.23
C HIS A 28 -5.79 -14.56 2.09
N GLY A 29 -6.99 -14.03 2.09
CA GLY A 29 -7.44 -12.93 2.98
C GLY A 29 -6.67 -11.62 2.83
N ALA A 30 -5.93 -11.42 1.74
CA ALA A 30 -5.09 -10.26 1.52
C ALA A 30 -4.99 -9.89 0.04
N MET A 31 -4.64 -8.62 -0.23
CA MET A 31 -4.47 -8.10 -1.58
C MET A 31 -3.09 -7.44 -1.77
N HIS A 32 -2.10 -7.84 -0.98
CA HIS A 32 -0.80 -7.15 -0.92
C HIS A 32 0.01 -7.23 -2.22
N GLY A 33 -0.11 -8.33 -2.97
CA GLY A 33 0.61 -8.56 -4.23
C GLY A 33 -0.09 -8.01 -5.48
N VAL A 34 -1.28 -7.43 -5.35
CA VAL A 34 -2.15 -7.09 -6.49
C VAL A 34 -1.51 -6.07 -7.43
N ILE A 35 -0.90 -5.01 -6.93
CA ILE A 35 -0.32 -3.94 -7.76
C ILE A 35 0.89 -4.46 -8.54
N ASP A 36 1.81 -5.14 -7.85
CA ASP A 36 3.00 -5.72 -8.51
C ASP A 36 2.59 -6.77 -9.55
N PHE A 37 1.63 -7.63 -9.20
CA PHE A 37 1.09 -8.63 -10.12
C PHE A 37 0.45 -7.98 -11.35
N TYR A 38 -0.37 -6.95 -11.17
CA TYR A 38 -1.05 -6.24 -12.25
C TYR A 38 -0.04 -5.65 -13.25
N GLN A 39 0.97 -4.94 -12.73
CA GLN A 39 2.02 -4.33 -13.56
C GLN A 39 2.84 -5.39 -14.32
N LEU A 40 3.30 -6.43 -13.63
CA LEU A 40 4.09 -7.51 -14.23
C LEU A 40 3.30 -8.26 -15.31
N ALA A 41 2.01 -8.57 -15.07
CA ALA A 41 1.17 -9.25 -16.02
C ALA A 41 0.93 -8.40 -17.29
N ARG A 42 0.61 -7.12 -17.13
CA ARG A 42 0.44 -6.15 -18.22
C ARG A 42 1.72 -6.01 -19.05
N GLU A 43 2.88 -5.91 -18.39
CA GLU A 43 4.18 -5.85 -19.08
C GLU A 43 4.43 -7.07 -19.97
N LYS A 44 4.00 -8.26 -19.53
CA LYS A 44 4.15 -9.51 -20.29
C LYS A 44 3.01 -9.79 -21.27
N GLY A 45 2.04 -8.89 -21.41
CA GLY A 45 0.88 -9.06 -22.31
C GLY A 45 -0.13 -10.09 -21.80
N ILE A 46 -0.10 -10.43 -20.51
CA ILE A 46 -1.08 -11.29 -19.85
C ILE A 46 -2.15 -10.39 -19.20
N LYS A 47 -3.41 -10.72 -19.40
CA LYS A 47 -4.52 -10.02 -18.76
C LYS A 47 -4.55 -10.34 -17.24
N PRO A 48 -4.33 -9.37 -16.34
CA PRO A 48 -4.42 -9.61 -14.92
C PRO A 48 -5.89 -9.71 -14.47
N ILE A 49 -6.19 -10.72 -13.68
CA ILE A 49 -7.47 -10.88 -13.00
C ILE A 49 -7.21 -10.71 -11.52
N ILE A 50 -7.82 -9.71 -10.90
CA ILE A 50 -7.62 -9.37 -9.50
C ILE A 50 -8.68 -10.04 -8.64
N GLY A 51 -8.24 -10.72 -7.61
CA GLY A 51 -9.11 -11.42 -6.68
C GLY A 51 -8.48 -11.58 -5.30
N CYS A 52 -9.21 -12.28 -4.45
CA CYS A 52 -8.79 -12.68 -3.11
C CYS A 52 -9.59 -13.92 -2.70
N GLU A 53 -8.94 -14.90 -2.12
CA GLU A 53 -9.63 -15.96 -1.41
C GLU A 53 -9.94 -15.50 0.01
N VAL A 54 -11.18 -15.02 0.21
CA VAL A 54 -11.61 -14.49 1.50
C VAL A 54 -12.02 -15.61 2.45
N TYR A 55 -11.93 -15.34 3.76
CA TYR A 55 -12.43 -16.19 4.80
C TYR A 55 -13.84 -15.74 5.21
N VAL A 56 -14.83 -16.60 5.10
CA VAL A 56 -16.23 -16.32 5.44
C VAL A 56 -16.57 -16.94 6.80
N ALA A 57 -16.97 -16.13 7.77
CA ALA A 57 -17.43 -16.62 9.06
C ALA A 57 -18.75 -17.39 8.92
N PRO A 58 -18.95 -18.51 9.63
CA PRO A 58 -20.23 -19.25 9.60
C PRO A 58 -21.45 -18.47 10.11
N GLY A 59 -21.20 -17.46 10.94
CA GLY A 59 -22.18 -16.51 11.47
C GLY A 59 -21.69 -15.08 11.25
N SER A 60 -21.83 -14.22 12.27
CA SER A 60 -21.30 -12.85 12.19
C SER A 60 -19.79 -12.80 12.29
N ARG A 61 -19.13 -11.98 11.46
CA ARG A 61 -17.68 -11.71 11.53
C ARG A 61 -17.25 -11.13 12.88
N LEU A 62 -18.18 -10.50 13.60
CA LEU A 62 -17.91 -9.88 14.90
C LEU A 62 -17.86 -10.92 16.04
N GLU A 63 -18.40 -12.10 15.83
CA GLU A 63 -18.36 -13.16 16.83
C GLU A 63 -16.99 -13.82 16.87
N LYS A 64 -16.36 -13.80 18.05
CA LYS A 64 -15.05 -14.41 18.32
C LYS A 64 -15.20 -15.68 19.15
N LYS A 65 -16.04 -16.62 18.67
CA LYS A 65 -16.30 -17.89 19.35
C LYS A 65 -15.79 -19.05 18.48
N THR A 66 -15.13 -20.02 19.11
CA THR A 66 -14.88 -21.32 18.49
C THR A 66 -16.15 -22.17 18.60
N THR A 67 -16.52 -22.86 17.53
CA THR A 67 -17.51 -23.94 17.62
C THR A 67 -16.99 -25.07 18.51
N SER A 68 -17.89 -25.80 19.16
CA SER A 68 -17.57 -26.91 20.08
C SER A 68 -16.84 -28.03 19.35
N GLY A 69 -15.54 -27.92 19.17
CA GLY A 69 -14.68 -28.85 18.43
C GLY A 69 -13.35 -28.25 17.97
N GLY A 70 -13.15 -26.94 18.16
CA GLY A 70 -11.86 -26.26 17.89
C GLY A 70 -11.46 -26.19 16.42
N ARG A 71 -12.31 -26.60 15.50
CA ARG A 71 -12.14 -26.48 14.05
C ARG A 71 -13.28 -25.61 13.50
N ASP A 72 -12.96 -24.86 12.44
CA ASP A 72 -13.91 -24.20 11.53
C ASP A 72 -14.53 -22.92 12.05
N VAL A 73 -13.69 -21.91 12.11
CA VAL A 73 -14.09 -20.54 12.40
C VAL A 73 -14.39 -19.77 11.09
N TYR A 74 -14.16 -20.40 9.93
CA TYR A 74 -14.31 -19.78 8.62
C TYR A 74 -14.35 -20.82 7.49
N HIS A 75 -14.95 -20.42 6.36
CA HIS A 75 -14.90 -21.10 5.06
C HIS A 75 -14.13 -20.25 4.05
N HIS A 76 -13.54 -20.87 3.05
CA HIS A 76 -12.91 -20.16 1.93
C HIS A 76 -13.94 -19.79 0.87
N LEU A 77 -13.71 -18.66 0.18
CA LEU A 77 -14.50 -18.22 -0.97
C LEU A 77 -13.60 -17.42 -1.92
N GLY A 78 -13.45 -17.89 -3.15
CA GLY A 78 -12.74 -17.15 -4.18
C GLY A 78 -13.60 -15.99 -4.70
N LEU A 79 -13.08 -14.75 -4.64
CA LEU A 79 -13.72 -13.56 -5.19
C LEU A 79 -12.82 -12.93 -6.25
N LEU A 80 -13.39 -12.56 -7.40
CA LEU A 80 -12.69 -11.88 -8.50
C LEU A 80 -13.39 -10.57 -8.81
N ALA A 81 -12.62 -9.51 -9.05
CA ALA A 81 -13.15 -8.22 -9.48
C ALA A 81 -13.37 -8.18 -10.99
N LYS A 82 -14.60 -7.89 -11.43
CA LYS A 82 -14.91 -7.70 -12.86
C LYS A 82 -14.44 -6.35 -13.40
N ASP A 83 -14.55 -5.34 -12.57
CA ASP A 83 -14.39 -3.93 -12.92
C ASP A 83 -13.93 -3.11 -11.71
N GLU A 84 -13.88 -1.79 -11.86
CA GLU A 84 -13.49 -0.86 -10.78
C GLU A 84 -14.42 -0.98 -9.56
N ALA A 85 -15.75 -1.13 -9.76
CA ALA A 85 -16.69 -1.28 -8.65
C ALA A 85 -16.39 -2.56 -7.85
N GLY A 86 -16.13 -3.68 -8.54
CA GLY A 86 -15.73 -4.94 -7.93
C GLY A 86 -14.41 -4.82 -7.17
N TYR A 87 -13.42 -4.13 -7.73
CA TYR A 87 -12.14 -3.90 -7.08
C TYR A 87 -12.29 -3.10 -5.80
N GLN A 88 -13.03 -1.99 -5.82
CA GLN A 88 -13.31 -1.18 -4.65
C GLN A 88 -14.09 -1.97 -3.57
N ASN A 89 -15.05 -2.78 -3.98
CA ASN A 89 -15.80 -3.63 -3.05
C ASN A 89 -14.91 -4.73 -2.45
N LEU A 90 -14.01 -5.32 -3.24
CA LEU A 90 -13.05 -6.30 -2.73
C LEU A 90 -12.10 -5.68 -1.69
N ILE A 91 -11.60 -4.46 -1.94
CA ILE A 91 -10.81 -3.70 -0.96
C ILE A 91 -11.60 -3.48 0.34
N LYS A 92 -12.88 -3.07 0.26
CA LYS A 92 -13.73 -2.87 1.44
C LYS A 92 -13.95 -4.16 2.23
N LEU A 93 -14.23 -5.26 1.53
CA LEU A 93 -14.39 -6.59 2.14
C LEU A 93 -13.13 -7.02 2.89
N VAL A 94 -11.96 -6.95 2.24
CA VAL A 94 -10.68 -7.33 2.86
C VAL A 94 -10.33 -6.40 4.02
N THR A 95 -10.55 -5.10 3.87
CA THR A 95 -10.32 -4.12 4.94
C THR A 95 -11.18 -4.40 6.18
N ALA A 96 -12.49 -4.58 6.00
CA ALA A 96 -13.39 -4.90 7.10
C ALA A 96 -13.05 -6.26 7.75
N ALA A 97 -12.62 -7.24 6.94
CA ALA A 97 -12.17 -8.53 7.46
C ALA A 97 -10.99 -8.37 8.44
N HIS A 98 -10.04 -7.48 8.14
CA HIS A 98 -8.89 -7.22 9.01
C HIS A 98 -9.24 -6.35 10.22
N LEU A 99 -10.06 -5.31 10.05
CA LEU A 99 -10.35 -4.35 11.11
C LEU A 99 -11.41 -4.83 12.10
N GLU A 100 -12.43 -5.54 11.61
CA GLU A 100 -13.61 -5.95 12.38
C GLU A 100 -13.64 -7.46 12.62
N GLY A 101 -13.41 -8.24 11.55
CA GLY A 101 -13.63 -9.69 11.52
C GLY A 101 -12.44 -10.55 11.93
N TYR A 102 -11.31 -9.96 12.33
CA TYR A 102 -10.11 -10.72 12.63
C TYR A 102 -10.28 -11.63 13.87
N TYR A 103 -10.28 -12.93 13.60
CA TYR A 103 -10.24 -13.97 14.63
C TYR A 103 -9.55 -15.21 14.04
N TYR A 104 -8.28 -15.44 14.39
CA TYR A 104 -7.31 -16.32 13.73
C TYR A 104 -7.02 -15.96 12.28
N LYS A 105 -8.01 -15.57 11.50
CA LYS A 105 -7.94 -15.10 10.10
C LYS A 105 -8.81 -13.85 9.93
N PRO A 106 -8.53 -13.02 8.91
CA PRO A 106 -9.39 -11.89 8.57
C PRO A 106 -10.67 -12.42 7.90
N ARG A 107 -11.82 -12.32 8.59
CA ARG A 107 -13.08 -12.92 8.14
C ARG A 107 -14.09 -11.85 7.71
N ILE A 108 -14.73 -12.09 6.60
CA ILE A 108 -16.00 -11.45 6.24
C ILE A 108 -17.17 -12.31 6.73
N ASP A 109 -18.39 -11.86 6.53
CA ASP A 109 -19.63 -12.65 6.66
C ASP A 109 -20.57 -12.42 5.48
N LYS A 110 -21.66 -13.17 5.46
CA LYS A 110 -22.67 -13.11 4.38
C LYS A 110 -23.36 -11.74 4.31
N GLU A 111 -23.53 -11.04 5.42
CA GLU A 111 -24.09 -9.69 5.47
C GLU A 111 -23.18 -8.70 4.74
N LEU A 112 -21.89 -8.69 5.09
CA LEU A 112 -20.91 -7.80 4.48
C LEU A 112 -20.72 -8.10 2.98
N LEU A 113 -20.69 -9.38 2.60
CA LEU A 113 -20.65 -9.78 1.19
C LEU A 113 -21.87 -9.29 0.41
N THR A 114 -23.07 -9.39 0.99
CA THR A 114 -24.29 -8.89 0.37
C THR A 114 -24.24 -7.38 0.13
N ALA A 115 -23.70 -6.63 1.09
CA ALA A 115 -23.56 -5.18 0.99
C ALA A 115 -22.55 -4.72 -0.06
N HIS A 116 -21.55 -5.56 -0.39
CA HIS A 116 -20.42 -5.22 -1.27
C HIS A 116 -20.23 -6.20 -2.44
N LYS A 117 -21.31 -6.82 -2.93
CA LYS A 117 -21.29 -7.85 -3.99
C LYS A 117 -21.13 -7.31 -5.42
N GLU A 118 -21.44 -6.03 -5.62
CA GLU A 118 -21.43 -5.38 -6.94
C GLU A 118 -20.05 -5.51 -7.61
N GLY A 119 -20.04 -5.90 -8.90
CA GLY A 119 -18.80 -6.05 -9.67
C GLY A 119 -17.95 -7.26 -9.29
N LEU A 120 -18.44 -8.19 -8.45
CA LEU A 120 -17.71 -9.40 -8.06
C LEU A 120 -18.22 -10.64 -8.79
N ILE A 121 -17.29 -11.55 -9.08
CA ILE A 121 -17.53 -12.96 -9.40
C ILE A 121 -17.07 -13.78 -8.20
N ALA A 122 -17.85 -14.81 -7.82
CA ALA A 122 -17.47 -15.76 -6.80
C ALA A 122 -17.31 -17.17 -7.35
N LEU A 123 -16.31 -17.89 -6.80
CA LEU A 123 -16.05 -19.30 -7.05
C LEU A 123 -16.37 -20.09 -5.79
N SER A 124 -17.02 -21.25 -5.91
CA SER A 124 -17.44 -22.05 -4.74
C SER A 124 -16.29 -22.60 -3.90
N GLY A 125 -15.07 -22.51 -4.40
CA GLY A 125 -13.83 -22.71 -3.66
C GLY A 125 -13.38 -24.16 -3.51
N CYS A 126 -12.38 -24.37 -2.64
CA CYS A 126 -11.72 -25.64 -2.36
C CYS A 126 -12.47 -26.48 -1.30
N LEU A 127 -11.89 -27.59 -0.85
CA LEU A 127 -12.47 -28.45 0.21
C LEU A 127 -12.73 -27.74 1.54
N ALA A 128 -12.06 -26.61 1.80
CA ALA A 128 -12.26 -25.77 2.98
C ALA A 128 -13.39 -24.73 2.82
N SER A 129 -14.12 -24.76 1.70
CA SER A 129 -15.20 -23.85 1.39
C SER A 129 -16.56 -24.39 1.84
N GLU A 130 -17.55 -23.51 2.07
CA GLU A 130 -18.84 -23.89 2.69
C GLU A 130 -19.55 -25.02 1.93
N VAL A 131 -19.68 -24.91 0.60
CA VAL A 131 -20.38 -25.90 -0.22
C VAL A 131 -19.65 -27.26 -0.23
N PRO A 132 -18.36 -27.35 -0.58
CA PRO A 132 -17.60 -28.60 -0.53
C PRO A 132 -17.57 -29.24 0.86
N GLU A 133 -17.40 -28.44 1.91
CA GLU A 133 -17.33 -28.97 3.28
C GLU A 133 -18.62 -29.70 3.67
N TRP A 134 -19.81 -29.14 3.38
CA TRP A 134 -21.08 -29.78 3.67
C TRP A 134 -21.29 -31.05 2.83
N ILE A 135 -20.78 -31.11 1.59
CA ILE A 135 -20.80 -32.33 0.78
C ILE A 135 -19.93 -33.42 1.41
N VAL A 136 -18.71 -33.07 1.83
CA VAL A 136 -17.78 -34.02 2.47
C VAL A 136 -18.37 -34.58 3.76
N LYS A 137 -19.07 -33.75 4.53
CA LYS A 137 -19.75 -34.13 5.79
C LYS A 137 -21.11 -34.86 5.58
N ASP A 138 -21.46 -35.23 4.34
CA ASP A 138 -22.73 -35.87 4.00
C ASP A 138 -23.99 -35.04 4.35
N GLN A 139 -23.84 -33.70 4.37
CA GLN A 139 -24.92 -32.75 4.64
C GLN A 139 -25.37 -32.04 3.34
N ALA A 140 -25.73 -32.81 2.33
CA ALA A 140 -26.14 -32.30 1.01
C ALA A 140 -27.24 -31.22 1.07
N PRO A 141 -28.27 -31.30 1.94
CA PRO A 141 -29.26 -30.20 2.06
C PRO A 141 -28.61 -28.85 2.40
N LYS A 142 -27.70 -28.80 3.39
CA LYS A 142 -27.01 -27.55 3.74
C LYS A 142 -26.10 -27.03 2.62
N ALA A 143 -25.43 -27.95 1.91
CA ALA A 143 -24.62 -27.58 0.75
C ALA A 143 -25.49 -26.93 -0.36
N ARG A 144 -26.69 -27.48 -0.58
CA ARG A 144 -27.67 -26.95 -1.56
C ARG A 144 -28.19 -25.57 -1.13
N ASP A 145 -28.55 -25.40 0.15
CA ASP A 145 -28.94 -24.12 0.70
C ASP A 145 -27.85 -23.05 0.50
N ALA A 146 -26.58 -23.44 0.72
CA ALA A 146 -25.45 -22.54 0.48
C ALA A 146 -25.30 -22.18 -1.01
N VAL A 147 -25.42 -23.15 -1.95
CA VAL A 147 -25.40 -22.89 -3.41
C VAL A 147 -26.52 -21.92 -3.78
N ASP A 148 -27.73 -22.16 -3.30
CA ASP A 148 -28.89 -21.32 -3.60
C ASP A 148 -28.68 -19.90 -3.05
N TRP A 149 -28.17 -19.78 -1.84
CA TRP A 149 -27.86 -18.48 -1.23
C TRP A 149 -26.85 -17.68 -2.06
N PHE A 150 -25.72 -18.29 -2.47
CA PHE A 150 -24.73 -17.62 -3.30
C PHE A 150 -25.30 -17.22 -4.66
N LYS A 151 -26.08 -18.10 -5.29
CA LYS A 151 -26.76 -17.82 -6.56
C LYS A 151 -27.73 -16.64 -6.43
N GLN A 152 -28.55 -16.61 -5.41
CA GLN A 152 -29.51 -15.50 -5.18
C GLN A 152 -28.81 -14.19 -4.85
N THR A 153 -27.71 -14.25 -4.09
CA THR A 153 -26.97 -13.08 -3.68
C THR A 153 -26.18 -12.44 -4.81
N LEU A 154 -25.46 -13.24 -5.61
CA LEU A 154 -24.50 -12.78 -6.61
C LEU A 154 -25.07 -12.77 -8.04
N GLY A 155 -26.14 -13.54 -8.28
CA GLY A 155 -26.63 -13.84 -9.62
C GLY A 155 -25.96 -15.08 -10.21
N ALA A 156 -26.73 -15.85 -11.00
CA ALA A 156 -26.22 -17.08 -11.63
C ALA A 156 -25.04 -16.84 -12.60
N GLU A 157 -24.97 -15.64 -13.17
CA GLU A 157 -23.93 -15.23 -14.10
C GLU A 157 -22.61 -14.84 -13.41
N ASN A 158 -22.62 -14.62 -12.10
CA ASN A 158 -21.46 -14.21 -11.29
C ASN A 158 -21.04 -15.24 -10.23
N PHE A 159 -21.73 -16.38 -10.16
CA PHE A 159 -21.38 -17.46 -9.25
C PHE A 159 -21.08 -18.74 -10.02
N TYR A 160 -19.86 -19.26 -9.86
CA TYR A 160 -19.39 -20.47 -10.53
C TYR A 160 -19.14 -21.58 -9.50
N LEU A 161 -19.56 -22.80 -9.86
CA LEU A 161 -19.19 -23.99 -9.10
C LEU A 161 -17.80 -24.45 -9.53
N GLU A 162 -16.86 -24.41 -8.59
CA GLU A 162 -15.44 -24.65 -8.82
C GLU A 162 -15.09 -26.12 -8.71
N LEU A 163 -14.48 -26.68 -9.74
CA LEU A 163 -13.98 -28.05 -9.76
C LEU A 163 -12.47 -28.05 -9.59
N GLN A 164 -11.99 -28.86 -8.64
CA GLN A 164 -10.58 -29.13 -8.42
C GLN A 164 -10.32 -30.63 -8.51
N ASN A 165 -9.18 -31.04 -9.07
CA ASN A 165 -8.80 -32.44 -9.17
C ASN A 165 -7.30 -32.61 -8.93
N HIS A 166 -6.94 -32.88 -7.67
CA HIS A 166 -5.56 -33.18 -7.26
C HIS A 166 -5.37 -34.69 -6.95
N GLY A 167 -6.38 -35.54 -7.26
CA GLY A 167 -6.36 -36.94 -6.90
C GLY A 167 -6.79 -37.22 -5.46
N ILE A 168 -7.44 -36.25 -4.80
CA ILE A 168 -7.99 -36.35 -3.45
C ILE A 168 -9.40 -36.98 -3.57
N PRO A 169 -9.70 -38.10 -2.85
CA PRO A 169 -11.00 -38.76 -2.94
C PRO A 169 -12.19 -37.87 -2.64
N GLU A 170 -12.06 -36.98 -1.66
CA GLU A 170 -13.09 -36.01 -1.28
C GLU A 170 -13.41 -35.03 -2.41
N GLN A 171 -12.42 -34.64 -3.22
CA GLN A 171 -12.66 -33.78 -4.40
C GLN A 171 -13.48 -34.51 -5.45
N ALA A 172 -13.24 -35.81 -5.66
CA ALA A 172 -14.05 -36.62 -6.59
C ALA A 172 -15.52 -36.67 -6.16
N LYS A 173 -15.79 -36.87 -4.87
CA LYS A 173 -17.14 -36.82 -4.27
C LYS A 173 -17.79 -35.46 -4.47
N VAL A 174 -17.07 -34.36 -4.18
CA VAL A 174 -17.56 -32.99 -4.35
C VAL A 174 -17.88 -32.70 -5.81
N ASN A 175 -16.96 -33.02 -6.73
CA ASN A 175 -17.14 -32.77 -8.16
C ASN A 175 -18.39 -33.46 -8.72
N GLN A 176 -18.70 -34.71 -8.31
CA GLN A 176 -19.92 -35.40 -8.73
C GLN A 176 -21.19 -34.61 -8.37
N HIS A 177 -21.25 -34.06 -7.17
CA HIS A 177 -22.37 -33.23 -6.73
C HIS A 177 -22.44 -31.92 -7.51
N LEU A 178 -21.30 -31.20 -7.63
CA LEU A 178 -21.25 -29.91 -8.30
C LEU A 178 -21.61 -30.01 -9.79
N ILE A 179 -21.18 -31.06 -10.48
CA ILE A 179 -21.54 -31.29 -11.89
C ILE A 179 -23.06 -31.51 -12.04
N ALA A 180 -23.65 -32.29 -11.14
CA ALA A 180 -25.10 -32.50 -11.17
C ALA A 180 -25.86 -31.20 -10.84
N TRP A 181 -25.43 -30.48 -9.82
CA TRP A 181 -26.07 -29.24 -9.36
C TRP A 181 -25.88 -28.07 -10.34
N ALA A 182 -24.78 -28.04 -11.12
CA ALA A 182 -24.60 -27.03 -12.16
C ALA A 182 -25.81 -27.03 -13.13
N LYS A 183 -26.25 -28.20 -13.56
CA LYS A 183 -27.43 -28.36 -14.44
C LYS A 183 -28.73 -28.01 -13.70
N GLU A 184 -28.86 -28.47 -12.48
CA GLU A 184 -30.08 -28.27 -11.67
C GLU A 184 -30.29 -26.80 -11.30
N PHE A 185 -29.28 -26.12 -10.82
CA PHE A 185 -29.34 -24.72 -10.42
C PHE A 185 -29.15 -23.75 -11.60
N GLY A 186 -28.80 -24.23 -12.80
CA GLY A 186 -28.49 -23.39 -13.96
C GLY A 186 -27.21 -22.55 -13.74
N LEU A 187 -26.21 -23.14 -13.08
CA LEU A 187 -24.94 -22.51 -12.79
C LEU A 187 -23.84 -23.07 -13.74
N LYS A 188 -22.80 -22.29 -13.92
CA LYS A 188 -21.63 -22.71 -14.70
C LYS A 188 -20.56 -23.32 -13.83
N LEU A 189 -19.80 -24.24 -14.40
CA LEU A 189 -18.63 -24.87 -13.79
C LEU A 189 -17.38 -24.10 -14.20
N VAL A 190 -16.36 -24.07 -13.34
CA VAL A 190 -15.02 -23.58 -13.64
C VAL A 190 -13.98 -24.54 -13.07
N ALA A 191 -12.93 -24.85 -13.82
CA ALA A 191 -11.85 -25.73 -13.37
C ALA A 191 -10.63 -24.92 -12.95
N THR A 192 -10.15 -25.17 -11.72
CA THR A 192 -8.93 -24.52 -11.17
C THR A 192 -7.92 -25.55 -10.69
N ASN A 193 -6.69 -25.14 -10.43
CA ASN A 193 -5.65 -26.01 -9.87
C ASN A 193 -5.11 -25.56 -8.52
N ASP A 194 -5.72 -24.58 -7.89
CA ASP A 194 -5.35 -24.12 -6.53
C ASP A 194 -3.82 -23.99 -6.36
N VAL A 195 -3.23 -23.10 -7.19
CA VAL A 195 -1.79 -23.03 -7.41
C VAL A 195 -1.07 -22.47 -6.19
N HIS A 196 -0.23 -23.26 -5.54
CA HIS A 196 0.58 -22.84 -4.40
C HIS A 196 2.06 -22.69 -4.74
N TYR A 197 2.54 -23.31 -5.82
CA TYR A 197 3.91 -23.18 -6.32
C TYR A 197 3.95 -23.28 -7.85
N ILE A 198 5.03 -22.83 -8.47
CA ILE A 198 5.05 -22.57 -9.92
C ILE A 198 5.28 -23.85 -10.73
N GLU A 199 6.26 -24.65 -10.36
CA GLU A 199 6.64 -25.87 -11.10
C GLU A 199 6.53 -27.10 -10.23
N LYS A 200 6.22 -28.25 -10.83
CA LYS A 200 6.08 -29.55 -10.14
C LYS A 200 7.26 -29.88 -9.22
N LYS A 201 8.50 -29.58 -9.66
CA LYS A 201 9.73 -29.80 -8.87
C LYS A 201 9.84 -28.95 -7.59
N HIS A 202 9.01 -27.90 -7.44
CA HIS A 202 9.01 -27.03 -6.26
C HIS A 202 8.23 -27.59 -5.08
N SER A 203 7.56 -28.75 -5.22
CA SER A 203 6.69 -29.35 -4.18
C SER A 203 7.41 -29.57 -2.87
N HIS A 204 8.65 -30.08 -2.90
CA HIS A 204 9.44 -30.31 -1.68
C HIS A 204 9.84 -28.99 -0.99
N ALA A 205 10.23 -27.98 -1.75
CA ALA A 205 10.53 -26.65 -1.21
C ALA A 205 9.29 -25.99 -0.60
N HIS A 206 8.12 -26.20 -1.23
CA HIS A 206 6.84 -25.76 -0.70
C HIS A 206 6.49 -26.46 0.61
N ASP A 207 6.70 -27.78 0.71
CA ASP A 207 6.49 -28.55 1.95
C ASP A 207 7.38 -28.01 3.10
N CYS A 208 8.66 -27.75 2.82
CA CYS A 208 9.55 -27.07 3.78
C CYS A 208 9.00 -25.71 4.23
N LEU A 209 8.52 -24.89 3.28
CA LEU A 209 7.97 -23.58 3.59
C LEU A 209 6.74 -23.66 4.50
N VAL A 210 5.82 -24.57 4.21
CA VAL A 210 4.64 -24.83 5.05
C VAL A 210 5.06 -25.28 6.45
N CYS A 211 6.03 -26.18 6.55
CA CYS A 211 6.57 -26.64 7.83
C CYS A 211 7.24 -25.49 8.63
N ILE A 212 7.94 -24.58 7.97
CA ILE A 212 8.50 -23.39 8.63
C ILE A 212 7.37 -22.53 9.20
N GLY A 213 6.33 -22.26 8.41
CA GLY A 213 5.18 -21.43 8.81
C GLY A 213 4.35 -22.05 9.94
N THR A 214 4.18 -23.37 9.94
CA THR A 214 3.38 -24.11 10.93
C THR A 214 4.20 -24.64 12.11
N GLN A 215 5.54 -24.40 12.12
CA GLN A 215 6.47 -24.89 13.14
C GLN A 215 6.51 -26.42 13.27
N SER A 216 6.24 -27.13 12.17
CA SER A 216 6.25 -28.59 12.09
C SER A 216 7.57 -29.10 11.54
N LEU A 217 7.82 -30.42 11.66
CA LEU A 217 8.91 -31.11 10.98
C LEU A 217 8.42 -31.81 9.72
N LEU A 218 9.27 -31.98 8.73
CA LEU A 218 8.96 -32.77 7.52
C LEU A 218 8.65 -34.24 7.85
N SER A 219 9.24 -34.76 8.94
CA SER A 219 8.97 -36.11 9.44
C SER A 219 7.65 -36.26 10.21
N ASP A 220 6.98 -35.15 10.55
CA ASP A 220 5.70 -35.19 11.25
C ASP A 220 4.58 -35.67 10.32
N PRO A 221 3.97 -36.85 10.57
CA PRO A 221 2.88 -37.37 9.74
C PRO A 221 1.59 -36.55 9.85
N LYS A 222 1.47 -35.69 10.86
CA LYS A 222 0.32 -34.79 11.07
C LYS A 222 0.57 -33.35 10.57
N ARG A 223 1.73 -33.08 9.92
CA ARG A 223 1.99 -31.75 9.37
C ARG A 223 0.91 -31.36 8.36
N MET A 224 0.63 -30.08 8.24
CA MET A 224 -0.41 -29.57 7.35
C MET A 224 -0.27 -30.10 5.91
N SER A 225 0.94 -30.08 5.36
CA SER A 225 1.26 -30.55 4.01
C SER A 225 1.14 -32.06 3.81
N ALA A 226 1.07 -32.86 4.88
CA ALA A 226 0.83 -34.31 4.76
C ALA A 226 -0.56 -34.65 4.18
N ASN A 227 -1.50 -33.71 4.27
CA ASN A 227 -2.83 -33.84 3.69
C ASN A 227 -2.88 -33.45 2.20
N TYR A 228 -1.83 -32.83 1.68
CA TYR A 228 -1.73 -32.48 0.26
C TYR A 228 -1.17 -33.67 -0.53
N VAL A 229 -1.74 -33.89 -1.71
CA VAL A 229 -1.13 -34.83 -2.66
C VAL A 229 0.12 -34.15 -3.23
N PRO A 230 1.33 -34.68 -3.01
CA PRO A 230 2.55 -34.08 -3.49
C PRO A 230 2.50 -33.82 -5.00
N GLU A 231 3.17 -32.75 -5.42
CA GLU A 231 3.36 -32.42 -6.85
C GLU A 231 2.08 -32.12 -7.64
N GLN A 232 0.97 -31.69 -6.99
CA GLN A 232 -0.29 -31.40 -7.70
C GLN A 232 -0.63 -29.91 -7.78
N PHE A 233 -0.21 -29.08 -6.84
CA PHE A 233 -0.62 -27.67 -6.69
C PHE A 233 0.29 -26.68 -7.44
N TYR A 234 0.77 -27.08 -8.63
CA TYR A 234 1.61 -26.22 -9.47
C TYR A 234 0.82 -25.58 -10.63
N LEU A 235 1.43 -24.58 -11.26
CA LEU A 235 0.84 -23.93 -12.44
C LEU A 235 0.89 -24.89 -13.63
N ARG A 236 -0.23 -25.58 -13.89
CA ARG A 236 -0.39 -26.53 -14.99
C ARG A 236 -0.56 -25.83 -16.32
N SER A 237 -0.15 -26.48 -17.40
CA SER A 237 -0.47 -26.02 -18.75
C SER A 237 -1.96 -26.21 -19.08
N ALA A 238 -2.42 -25.53 -20.13
CA ALA A 238 -3.78 -25.68 -20.61
C ALA A 238 -4.08 -27.13 -21.06
N GLU A 239 -3.08 -27.81 -21.65
CA GLU A 239 -3.20 -29.21 -22.08
C GLU A 239 -3.34 -30.15 -20.89
N GLU A 240 -2.56 -29.94 -19.82
CA GLU A 240 -2.69 -30.71 -18.58
C GLU A 240 -4.06 -30.52 -17.94
N MET A 241 -4.58 -29.29 -17.91
CA MET A 241 -5.92 -29.01 -17.37
C MET A 241 -7.02 -29.65 -18.24
N LYS A 242 -6.94 -29.53 -19.56
CA LYS A 242 -7.88 -30.19 -20.49
C LYS A 242 -7.89 -31.70 -20.33
N ALA A 243 -6.73 -32.32 -20.17
CA ALA A 243 -6.63 -33.77 -19.97
C ALA A 243 -7.24 -34.17 -18.60
N ARG A 244 -7.06 -33.37 -17.55
CA ARG A 244 -7.55 -33.66 -16.20
C ARG A 244 -9.07 -33.50 -16.07
N PHE A 245 -9.68 -32.62 -16.87
CA PHE A 245 -11.11 -32.35 -16.88
C PHE A 245 -11.77 -32.76 -18.21
N ALA A 246 -11.24 -33.80 -18.85
CA ALA A 246 -11.73 -34.27 -20.15
C ALA A 246 -13.22 -34.66 -20.14
N GLU A 247 -13.74 -35.07 -18.97
CA GLU A 247 -15.16 -35.45 -18.80
C GLU A 247 -16.09 -34.22 -18.71
N VAL A 248 -15.51 -33.01 -18.39
CA VAL A 248 -16.25 -31.76 -18.21
C VAL A 248 -15.49 -30.60 -18.87
N PRO A 249 -15.31 -30.66 -20.20
CA PRO A 249 -14.47 -29.69 -20.92
C PRO A 249 -14.97 -28.25 -20.84
N GLU A 250 -16.27 -28.05 -20.62
CA GLU A 250 -16.88 -26.74 -20.39
C GLU A 250 -16.33 -26.05 -19.15
N ALA A 251 -15.94 -26.79 -18.10
CA ALA A 251 -15.36 -26.20 -16.90
C ALA A 251 -14.00 -25.52 -17.18
N VAL A 252 -13.22 -26.06 -18.12
CA VAL A 252 -11.97 -25.45 -18.58
C VAL A 252 -12.28 -24.28 -19.53
N ALA A 253 -13.23 -24.42 -20.45
CA ALA A 253 -13.61 -23.35 -21.36
C ALA A 253 -14.16 -22.12 -20.65
N ASN A 254 -14.93 -22.30 -19.57
CA ASN A 254 -15.49 -21.22 -18.78
C ASN A 254 -14.43 -20.37 -18.06
N THR A 255 -13.18 -20.83 -17.90
CA THR A 255 -12.09 -20.00 -17.39
C THR A 255 -11.82 -18.81 -18.30
N LEU A 256 -11.99 -18.96 -19.61
CA LEU A 256 -11.87 -17.87 -20.58
C LEU A 256 -13.07 -16.92 -20.47
N GLU A 257 -14.29 -17.42 -20.25
CA GLU A 257 -15.45 -16.58 -20.01
C GLU A 257 -15.28 -15.71 -18.77
N VAL A 258 -14.76 -16.28 -17.67
CA VAL A 258 -14.43 -15.52 -16.46
C VAL A 258 -13.39 -14.46 -16.78
N ALA A 259 -12.36 -14.80 -17.54
CA ALA A 259 -11.32 -13.86 -17.95
C ALA A 259 -11.89 -12.72 -18.83
N GLU A 260 -12.83 -13.00 -19.71
CA GLU A 260 -13.51 -12.01 -20.55
C GLU A 260 -14.37 -11.04 -19.73
N LYS A 261 -15.00 -11.52 -18.66
CA LYS A 261 -15.82 -10.70 -17.75
C LYS A 261 -14.98 -9.77 -16.86
N CYS A 262 -13.73 -10.11 -16.56
CA CYS A 262 -12.87 -9.32 -15.70
C CYS A 262 -12.10 -8.27 -16.52
N ASN A 263 -12.48 -7.00 -16.42
CA ASN A 263 -11.92 -5.90 -17.21
C ASN A 263 -11.53 -4.70 -16.32
N LEU A 264 -10.81 -4.98 -15.25
CA LEU A 264 -10.31 -3.95 -14.36
C LEU A 264 -9.14 -3.21 -14.98
N GLU A 265 -9.20 -1.87 -14.96
CA GLU A 265 -8.09 -0.99 -15.30
C GLU A 265 -7.69 -0.18 -14.08
N ILE A 266 -6.48 -0.40 -13.58
CA ILE A 266 -5.93 0.36 -12.45
C ILE A 266 -5.19 1.57 -13.01
N GLU A 267 -5.62 2.77 -12.59
CA GLU A 267 -4.98 4.02 -12.97
C GLU A 267 -3.71 4.24 -12.12
N PHE A 268 -2.58 4.47 -12.81
CA PHE A 268 -1.29 4.77 -12.19
C PHE A 268 -0.87 6.23 -12.46
N GLY A 269 0.00 6.75 -11.60
CA GLY A 269 0.59 8.09 -11.78
C GLY A 269 -0.29 9.24 -11.31
N LYS A 270 -1.49 8.97 -10.81
CA LYS A 270 -2.33 9.99 -10.19
C LYS A 270 -2.00 10.11 -8.71
N LEU A 271 -1.50 11.28 -8.34
CA LEU A 271 -1.10 11.56 -6.97
C LEU A 271 -2.30 12.07 -6.16
N HIS A 272 -2.59 11.41 -5.05
CA HIS A 272 -3.65 11.77 -4.10
C HIS A 272 -3.02 12.28 -2.81
N TYR A 273 -2.88 13.62 -2.68
CA TYR A 273 -2.35 14.21 -1.46
C TYR A 273 -3.46 14.56 -0.49
N PRO A 274 -3.25 14.37 0.82
CA PRO A 274 -4.16 14.88 1.83
C PRO A 274 -4.19 16.41 1.78
N VAL A 275 -5.37 16.97 2.05
CA VAL A 275 -5.57 18.42 2.09
C VAL A 275 -5.51 18.89 3.52
N PHE A 276 -4.64 19.87 3.81
CA PHE A 276 -4.59 20.53 5.11
C PHE A 276 -5.70 21.60 5.18
N HIS A 277 -6.41 21.65 6.27
CA HIS A 277 -7.44 22.66 6.55
C HIS A 277 -6.91 23.65 7.59
N PRO A 278 -6.48 24.84 7.16
CA PRO A 278 -6.05 25.89 8.09
C PRO A 278 -7.26 26.50 8.84
N PRO A 279 -7.03 27.31 9.90
CA PRO A 279 -8.10 28.10 10.51
C PRO A 279 -8.88 28.95 9.49
N GLU A 280 -10.17 29.19 9.74
CA GLU A 280 -11.15 29.76 8.76
C GLU A 280 -10.74 31.06 8.09
N HIS A 281 -9.89 31.87 8.73
CA HIS A 281 -9.44 33.16 8.18
C HIS A 281 -8.15 33.09 7.36
N PHE A 282 -7.58 31.88 7.17
CA PHE A 282 -6.36 31.68 6.38
C PHE A 282 -6.62 30.85 5.10
N THR A 283 -5.92 31.21 4.02
CA THR A 283 -5.63 30.25 2.94
C THR A 283 -4.47 29.34 3.37
N ARG A 284 -4.28 28.20 2.70
CA ARG A 284 -3.14 27.31 2.97
C ARG A 284 -1.80 28.01 2.74
N GLU A 285 -1.72 28.78 1.66
CA GLU A 285 -0.57 29.58 1.29
C GLU A 285 -0.25 30.63 2.35
N GLY A 286 -1.27 31.36 2.80
CA GLY A 286 -1.14 32.38 3.85
C GLY A 286 -0.72 31.77 5.19
N TYR A 287 -1.32 30.63 5.53
CA TYR A 287 -1.00 29.93 6.80
C TYR A 287 0.42 29.38 6.83
N LEU A 288 0.89 28.82 5.69
CA LEU A 288 2.29 28.39 5.55
C LEU A 288 3.24 29.57 5.76
N ARG A 289 2.95 30.72 5.11
CA ARG A 289 3.78 31.92 5.26
C ARG A 289 3.81 32.47 6.68
N GLU A 290 2.70 32.41 7.39
CA GLU A 290 2.65 32.80 8.79
C GLU A 290 3.57 31.91 9.66
N TRP A 291 3.52 30.59 9.47
CA TRP A 291 4.43 29.67 10.16
C TRP A 291 5.90 29.91 9.81
N LEU A 292 6.17 30.30 8.57
CA LEU A 292 7.52 30.60 8.13
C LEU A 292 8.01 31.94 8.69
N ALA A 293 7.14 32.94 8.86
CA ALA A 293 7.47 34.18 9.56
C ALA A 293 7.83 33.92 11.02
N GLU A 294 7.05 33.08 11.74
CA GLU A 294 7.41 32.58 13.06
C GLU A 294 8.77 31.84 13.05
N GLY A 295 9.02 31.05 12.00
CA GLY A 295 10.27 30.31 11.83
C GLY A 295 11.47 31.23 11.63
N LEU A 296 11.35 32.29 10.85
CA LEU A 296 12.37 33.33 10.67
C LEU A 296 12.76 33.96 12.02
N GLN A 297 11.77 34.25 12.85
CA GLN A 297 12.01 34.76 14.19
C GLN A 297 12.75 33.73 15.08
N ARG A 298 12.29 32.48 15.09
CA ARG A 298 12.90 31.45 15.95
C ARG A 298 14.31 31.05 15.55
N ARG A 299 14.56 30.93 14.24
CA ARG A 299 15.85 30.42 13.71
C ARG A 299 16.90 31.51 13.52
N TYR A 300 16.48 32.64 12.95
CA TYR A 300 17.39 33.73 12.54
C TYR A 300 17.16 35.02 13.31
N THR A 301 16.21 35.05 14.24
CA THR A 301 15.79 36.25 14.96
C THR A 301 15.36 37.41 14.05
N ILE A 302 14.94 37.09 12.82
CA ILE A 302 14.36 38.04 11.86
C ILE A 302 12.88 38.20 12.22
N ARG A 303 12.49 39.42 12.62
CA ARG A 303 11.09 39.79 12.77
C ARG A 303 10.52 40.10 11.39
N ALA A 304 9.56 39.29 10.99
CA ALA A 304 8.89 39.42 9.71
C ALA A 304 7.40 39.09 9.85
N ARG A 305 6.57 39.70 9.01
CA ARG A 305 5.16 39.30 8.83
C ARG A 305 4.89 38.94 7.38
N ALA A 306 3.97 38.03 7.17
CA ALA A 306 3.51 37.69 5.82
C ALA A 306 2.49 38.72 5.34
N GLU A 307 2.66 39.25 4.12
CA GLU A 307 1.72 40.15 3.46
C GLU A 307 1.54 39.68 2.00
N GLY A 308 0.42 39.04 1.71
CA GLY A 308 0.20 38.40 0.42
C GLY A 308 1.24 37.32 0.14
N LYS A 309 2.06 37.50 -0.89
CA LYS A 309 3.16 36.55 -1.25
C LYS A 309 4.52 36.97 -0.70
N GLU A 310 4.62 38.12 -0.04
CA GLU A 310 5.88 38.70 0.44
C GLU A 310 6.07 38.59 1.93
N PHE A 311 7.32 38.70 2.39
CA PHE A 311 7.68 38.84 3.79
C PHE A 311 8.14 40.28 4.03
N ILE A 312 7.41 41.00 4.87
CA ILE A 312 7.80 42.35 5.30
C ILE A 312 8.70 42.22 6.49
N ILE A 313 9.95 42.69 6.34
CA ILE A 313 10.96 42.65 7.39
C ILE A 313 10.78 43.84 8.31
N GLU A 314 10.56 43.59 9.59
CA GLU A 314 10.36 44.61 10.63
C GLU A 314 11.64 44.87 11.44
N GLY A 315 12.59 43.94 11.42
CA GLY A 315 13.88 44.07 12.09
C GLY A 315 14.57 42.75 12.40
N ILE A 316 15.67 42.79 13.11
CA ILE A 316 16.43 41.63 13.58
C ILE A 316 16.89 41.85 15.03
N ASP A 317 16.73 40.83 15.90
CA ASP A 317 17.09 40.94 17.32
C ASP A 317 18.55 40.55 17.57
N ASP A 318 19.09 39.54 16.87
CA ASP A 318 20.48 39.11 16.98
C ASP A 318 21.10 38.76 15.62
N PRO A 319 21.83 39.70 14.98
CA PRO A 319 22.45 39.46 13.67
C PRO A 319 23.48 38.33 13.63
N ARG A 320 23.99 37.86 14.76
CA ARG A 320 24.97 36.75 14.84
C ARG A 320 24.34 35.41 14.46
N ARG A 321 23.01 35.31 14.50
CA ARG A 321 22.26 34.13 14.07
C ARG A 321 22.06 34.00 12.57
N LEU A 322 22.35 35.06 11.81
CA LEU A 322 22.30 34.98 10.36
C LEU A 322 23.38 34.02 9.84
N PRO A 323 23.08 33.28 8.75
CA PRO A 323 24.08 32.42 8.14
C PRO A 323 25.20 33.30 7.56
N THR A 324 26.44 33.09 8.02
CA THR A 324 27.61 33.63 7.35
C THR A 324 27.80 32.87 6.04
N TYR A 325 27.58 33.51 4.91
CA TYR A 325 27.79 32.89 3.60
C TYR A 325 29.27 32.55 3.44
N VAL A 326 29.59 31.27 3.49
CA VAL A 326 30.84 30.76 2.95
C VAL A 326 30.58 30.48 1.50
N ALA A 327 31.10 31.32 0.60
CA ALA A 327 31.02 31.06 -0.83
C ALA A 327 31.52 29.63 -1.10
N PRO A 328 30.81 28.81 -1.89
CA PRO A 328 31.29 27.47 -2.23
C PRO A 328 32.67 27.63 -2.84
N ALA A 329 33.68 26.92 -2.28
CA ALA A 329 35.01 26.82 -2.90
C ALA A 329 34.79 26.42 -4.34
N SER A 330 35.37 27.18 -5.29
CA SER A 330 35.25 27.01 -6.73
C SER A 330 35.17 25.52 -7.09
N GLN A 331 34.06 25.12 -7.71
CA GLN A 331 33.91 23.74 -8.19
C GLN A 331 35.07 23.40 -9.10
N PRO A 332 35.67 22.20 -8.97
CA PRO A 332 36.68 21.75 -9.95
C PRO A 332 36.00 21.72 -11.32
N ALA A 333 36.60 22.35 -12.31
CA ALA A 333 36.11 22.38 -13.67
C ALA A 333 35.93 20.94 -14.19
N GLY A 334 34.69 20.54 -14.41
CA GLY A 334 34.41 19.18 -14.92
C GLY A 334 32.97 18.77 -15.04
N PHE A 335 32.00 19.51 -14.47
CA PHE A 335 30.60 19.27 -14.76
C PHE A 335 30.02 20.49 -15.46
N GLY A 336 29.43 20.25 -16.63
CA GLY A 336 28.88 21.27 -17.50
C GLY A 336 28.02 22.30 -16.77
N SER A 337 28.39 23.55 -16.92
CA SER A 337 27.63 24.69 -16.43
C SER A 337 26.24 24.66 -17.06
N ILE A 338 25.21 24.37 -16.25
CA ILE A 338 23.83 24.75 -16.61
C ILE A 338 23.83 26.27 -16.62
N PRO A 339 23.41 26.93 -17.73
CA PRO A 339 23.32 28.37 -17.78
C PRO A 339 22.38 28.85 -16.67
N ALA A 340 22.81 29.87 -15.94
CA ALA A 340 21.89 30.60 -15.06
C ALA A 340 20.66 31.02 -15.87
N PRO A 341 19.42 30.88 -15.35
CA PRO A 341 18.26 31.36 -16.05
C PRO A 341 18.47 32.85 -16.32
N SER A 342 18.31 33.23 -17.61
CA SER A 342 18.38 34.58 -18.08
C SER A 342 17.51 35.48 -17.20
N SER A 343 18.02 36.63 -16.85
CA SER A 343 17.45 37.69 -16.03
C SER A 343 16.21 38.34 -16.66
N GLU A 344 15.11 37.56 -16.75
CA GLU A 344 13.74 38.03 -16.96
C GLU A 344 12.80 37.63 -15.82
N ALA A 345 13.34 37.28 -14.66
CA ALA A 345 12.57 37.31 -13.42
C ALA A 345 12.47 38.81 -13.04
N GLY A 346 11.30 39.38 -13.32
CA GLY A 346 10.99 40.74 -13.00
C GLY A 346 11.31 41.09 -11.55
N GLU A 347 11.63 42.35 -11.35
CA GLU A 347 11.87 43.04 -10.09
C GLU A 347 10.83 42.67 -9.00
N HIS A 348 11.04 41.55 -8.34
CA HIS A 348 10.36 41.18 -7.10
C HIS A 348 11.41 41.02 -6.00
N GLY A 349 12.23 42.04 -5.90
CA GLY A 349 13.10 42.25 -4.77
C GLY A 349 12.30 42.59 -3.53
N ALA A 350 12.70 42.07 -2.40
CA ALA A 350 12.16 42.41 -1.10
C ALA A 350 12.04 43.95 -0.98
N ARG A 351 10.80 44.44 -0.84
CA ARG A 351 10.53 45.87 -0.68
C ARG A 351 10.98 46.26 0.74
N MET A 352 12.24 46.68 0.86
CA MET A 352 12.72 47.26 2.08
C MET A 352 12.07 48.64 2.32
N LEU A 353 11.37 48.69 3.45
CA LEU A 353 11.07 49.86 4.27
C LEU A 353 10.34 51.05 3.63
N ARG A 354 9.05 51.15 3.93
CA ARG A 354 8.46 52.46 4.30
C ARG A 354 8.75 52.65 5.79
N GLU A 355 9.42 53.76 6.09
CA GLU A 355 9.75 54.12 7.50
C GLU A 355 8.51 54.18 8.37
N PRO A 356 8.57 53.52 9.57
CA PRO A 356 8.08 54.12 10.78
C PRO A 356 9.29 54.61 11.63
N ALA A 357 9.17 55.76 12.24
CA ALA A 357 10.15 56.32 13.09
C ALA A 357 10.49 55.43 14.28
N GLY A 358 11.65 54.78 14.20
CA GLY A 358 12.24 53.96 15.25
C GLY A 358 13.64 53.52 14.81
N LYS A 359 14.67 53.93 15.53
CA LYS A 359 16.08 53.65 15.25
C LYS A 359 16.32 52.16 15.37
N ASP A 360 16.18 51.39 14.29
CA ASP A 360 16.51 49.97 14.27
C ASP A 360 17.85 49.70 13.57
N ALA A 361 18.68 48.87 14.19
CA ALA A 361 20.03 48.52 13.74
C ALA A 361 20.08 47.84 12.35
N CYS A 362 18.95 47.43 11.77
CA CYS A 362 18.82 46.80 10.47
C CYS A 362 19.07 47.77 9.31
N ALA A 363 18.67 49.06 9.46
CA ALA A 363 18.81 50.07 8.41
C ALA A 363 20.26 50.60 8.27
N THR A 364 21.18 50.29 9.16
CA THR A 364 22.49 50.92 9.25
C THR A 364 23.67 50.01 8.87
N ASN A 365 23.46 48.67 8.74
CA ASN A 365 24.55 47.73 8.41
C ASN A 365 24.28 47.00 7.09
N PRO A 366 24.93 47.38 5.98
CA PRO A 366 24.74 46.76 4.65
C PRO A 366 25.01 45.22 4.63
N ALA A 367 25.92 44.74 5.46
CA ALA A 367 26.23 43.31 5.53
C ALA A 367 25.09 42.50 6.17
N VAL A 368 24.42 43.07 7.17
CA VAL A 368 23.22 42.46 7.81
C VAL A 368 22.07 42.42 6.79
N ALA A 369 21.84 43.51 6.10
CA ALA A 369 20.79 43.60 5.06
C ALA A 369 21.05 42.56 3.95
N ALA A 370 22.28 42.43 3.47
CA ALA A 370 22.66 41.45 2.46
C ALA A 370 22.42 40.00 2.94
N ALA A 371 22.76 39.69 4.20
CA ALA A 371 22.53 38.36 4.77
C ALA A 371 21.03 38.04 4.95
N ILE A 372 20.20 39.02 5.32
CA ILE A 372 18.74 38.86 5.37
C ILE A 372 18.20 38.58 3.97
N ASN A 373 18.65 39.35 2.95
CA ASN A 373 18.20 39.11 1.58
C ASN A 373 18.52 37.70 1.08
N VAL A 374 19.71 37.18 1.39
CA VAL A 374 20.06 35.77 1.05
C VAL A 374 19.05 34.78 1.63
N VAL A 375 18.61 34.98 2.88
CA VAL A 375 17.61 34.11 3.52
C VAL A 375 16.25 34.26 2.81
N ILE A 376 15.81 35.50 2.57
CA ILE A 376 14.49 35.78 2.00
C ILE A 376 14.42 35.32 0.53
N ASP A 377 15.44 35.59 -0.29
CA ASP A 377 15.52 35.16 -1.69
C ASP A 377 15.47 33.63 -1.80
N ARG A 378 16.23 32.93 -0.95
CA ARG A 378 16.18 31.48 -0.87
C ARG A 378 14.79 30.99 -0.48
N LEU A 379 14.15 31.59 0.53
CA LEU A 379 12.80 31.24 0.99
C LEU A 379 11.76 31.44 -0.12
N GLN A 380 11.79 32.57 -0.82
CA GLN A 380 10.89 32.87 -1.94
C GLN A 380 11.06 31.87 -3.09
N THR A 381 12.30 31.52 -3.42
CA THR A 381 12.61 30.54 -4.46
C THR A 381 12.02 29.16 -4.11
N GLU A 382 12.21 28.69 -2.89
CA GLU A 382 11.67 27.40 -2.45
C GLU A 382 10.13 27.41 -2.42
N LEU A 383 9.51 28.50 -1.93
CA LEU A 383 8.06 28.65 -1.90
C LEU A 383 7.45 28.65 -3.31
N ALA A 384 8.07 29.32 -4.27
CA ALA A 384 7.59 29.31 -5.65
C ALA A 384 7.55 27.89 -6.24
N VAL A 385 8.53 27.04 -5.93
CA VAL A 385 8.56 25.63 -6.35
C VAL A 385 7.50 24.83 -5.61
N ILE A 386 7.36 24.99 -4.28
CA ILE A 386 6.38 24.26 -3.46
C ILE A 386 4.94 24.59 -3.89
N GLU A 387 4.67 25.87 -4.20
CA GLU A 387 3.36 26.31 -4.71
C GLU A 387 3.08 25.72 -6.09
N LYS A 388 4.03 25.82 -7.02
CA LYS A 388 3.92 25.31 -8.38
C LYS A 388 3.68 23.78 -8.40
N THR A 389 4.30 23.05 -7.50
CA THR A 389 4.17 21.59 -7.40
C THR A 389 2.98 21.14 -6.57
N GLY A 390 2.28 22.06 -5.89
CA GLY A 390 1.07 21.75 -5.10
C GLY A 390 1.32 21.11 -3.72
N PHE A 391 2.56 21.13 -3.21
CA PHE A 391 2.93 20.45 -1.96
C PHE A 391 2.70 21.28 -0.67
N ILE A 392 2.02 22.41 -0.71
CA ILE A 392 1.75 23.25 0.47
C ILE A 392 1.11 22.45 1.60
N SER A 393 0.04 21.70 1.32
CA SER A 393 -0.61 20.86 2.32
C SER A 393 0.32 19.82 2.93
N TYR A 394 1.22 19.25 2.14
CA TYR A 394 2.21 18.29 2.60
C TYR A 394 3.16 18.90 3.66
N PHE A 395 3.72 20.07 3.38
CA PHE A 395 4.58 20.78 4.35
C PHE A 395 3.83 21.18 5.61
N LEU A 396 2.58 21.61 5.50
CA LEU A 396 1.76 21.96 6.67
C LEU A 396 1.45 20.73 7.52
N ILE A 397 1.11 19.60 6.93
CA ILE A 397 0.84 18.35 7.64
C ILE A 397 2.09 17.85 8.37
N VAL A 398 3.23 17.81 7.67
CA VAL A 398 4.50 17.36 8.25
C VAL A 398 4.96 18.33 9.35
N GLY A 399 4.86 19.63 9.12
CA GLY A 399 5.15 20.66 10.13
C GLY A 399 4.27 20.54 11.38
N ASP A 400 3.00 20.17 11.19
CA ASP A 400 2.05 19.94 12.28
C ASP A 400 2.47 18.74 13.16
N PHE A 401 2.91 17.65 12.55
CA PHE A 401 3.40 16.47 13.29
C PHE A 401 4.61 16.84 14.18
N ILE A 402 5.56 17.57 13.62
CA ILE A 402 6.76 18.00 14.32
C ILE A 402 6.42 18.98 15.45
N ARG A 403 5.60 20.00 15.13
CA ARG A 403 5.17 21.01 16.11
C ARG A 403 4.49 20.34 17.30
N LYS A 404 3.55 19.44 17.03
CA LYS A 404 2.83 18.71 18.08
C LYS A 404 3.73 17.76 18.85
N GLY A 405 4.60 17.02 18.19
CA GLY A 405 5.58 16.15 18.86
C GLY A 405 6.43 16.95 19.85
N ARG A 406 6.93 18.12 19.47
CA ARG A 406 7.71 19.01 20.35
C ARG A 406 6.91 19.57 21.50
N GLU A 407 5.67 20.03 21.26
CA GLU A 407 4.75 20.48 22.32
C GLU A 407 4.50 19.38 23.36
N MET A 408 4.44 18.13 22.94
CA MET A 408 4.30 16.98 23.83
C MET A 408 5.62 16.55 24.49
N GLY A 409 6.74 17.22 24.19
CA GLY A 409 8.07 16.87 24.70
C GLY A 409 8.66 15.61 24.05
N VAL A 410 8.18 15.22 22.86
CA VAL A 410 8.71 14.08 22.11
C VAL A 410 9.87 14.54 21.24
N ALA A 411 11.04 13.91 21.39
CA ALA A 411 12.16 14.18 20.51
C ALA A 411 11.83 13.75 19.07
N CYS A 412 11.98 14.70 18.14
CA CYS A 412 11.68 14.47 16.74
C CYS A 412 12.57 15.30 15.82
N VAL A 413 12.94 14.72 14.68
CA VAL A 413 13.74 15.37 13.65
C VAL A 413 13.56 14.69 12.29
N ALA A 414 13.54 15.46 11.22
CA ALA A 414 13.66 14.90 9.87
C ALA A 414 15.12 14.72 9.49
N ARG A 415 15.36 13.67 8.69
CA ARG A 415 16.68 13.31 8.13
C ARG A 415 16.63 13.25 6.60
N GLY A 416 17.76 12.96 5.98
CA GLY A 416 17.85 12.77 4.53
C GLY A 416 17.82 14.08 3.75
N SER A 417 17.19 14.08 2.58
CA SER A 417 17.17 15.21 1.64
C SER A 417 16.41 16.42 2.13
N ALA A 418 15.49 16.26 3.08
CA ALA A 418 14.72 17.34 3.69
C ALA A 418 15.60 18.43 4.32
N ALA A 419 16.80 18.08 4.80
CA ALA A 419 17.76 19.06 5.34
C ALA A 419 18.23 20.08 4.29
N GLY A 420 18.03 19.84 3.00
CA GLY A 420 18.36 20.77 1.91
C GLY A 420 17.37 21.93 1.73
N SER A 421 16.24 21.92 2.44
CA SER A 421 15.20 22.94 2.32
C SER A 421 15.20 23.93 3.49
N LEU A 422 15.18 25.24 3.17
CA LEU A 422 15.01 26.30 4.16
C LEU A 422 13.61 26.27 4.76
N VAL A 423 12.59 25.93 3.97
CA VAL A 423 11.21 25.79 4.46
C VAL A 423 11.14 24.73 5.55
N THR A 424 11.78 23.55 5.38
CA THR A 424 11.81 22.51 6.42
C THR A 424 12.58 22.95 7.67
N TYR A 425 13.63 23.74 7.51
CA TYR A 425 14.39 24.31 8.63
C TYR A 425 13.57 25.30 9.43
N LEU A 426 12.86 26.21 8.75
CA LEU A 426 12.01 27.22 9.40
C LEU A 426 10.78 26.62 10.06
N LEU A 427 10.18 25.58 9.48
CA LEU A 427 9.09 24.80 10.08
C LEU A 427 9.57 23.87 11.20
N GLU A 428 10.86 23.90 11.52
CA GLU A 428 11.49 23.05 12.53
C GLU A 428 11.41 21.54 12.22
N ILE A 429 11.07 21.17 10.98
CA ILE A 429 11.07 19.80 10.48
C ILE A 429 12.51 19.27 10.48
N ALA A 430 13.45 20.03 9.88
CA ALA A 430 14.88 19.76 9.93
C ALA A 430 15.61 20.71 10.89
N ASN A 431 16.75 20.25 11.46
CA ASN A 431 17.57 21.05 12.37
C ASN A 431 18.88 21.53 11.77
N VAL A 432 19.10 21.28 10.48
CA VAL A 432 20.29 21.71 9.74
C VAL A 432 19.96 22.93 8.90
N ASP A 433 20.72 24.01 9.05
CA ASP A 433 20.58 25.23 8.28
C ASP A 433 21.13 25.02 6.86
N PRO A 434 20.29 24.95 5.80
CA PRO A 434 20.76 24.65 4.46
C PRO A 434 21.62 25.77 3.86
N ILE A 435 21.44 27.01 4.28
CA ILE A 435 22.25 28.14 3.79
C ILE A 435 23.64 28.06 4.38
N ARG A 436 23.74 27.87 5.69
CA ARG A 436 25.01 27.76 6.41
C ARG A 436 25.90 26.63 5.90
N TYR A 437 25.29 25.51 5.51
CA TYR A 437 26.00 24.33 5.02
C TYR A 437 26.01 24.17 3.48
N GLY A 438 25.50 25.17 2.74
CA GLY A 438 25.49 25.16 1.28
C GLY A 438 24.70 24.00 0.67
N LEU A 439 23.62 23.59 1.30
CA LEU A 439 22.80 22.47 0.84
C LEU A 439 21.85 22.91 -0.29
N LEU A 440 21.70 22.04 -1.29
CA LEU A 440 20.91 22.31 -2.48
C LEU A 440 19.45 21.85 -2.28
N PHE A 441 18.52 22.77 -2.53
CA PHE A 441 17.07 22.50 -2.47
C PHE A 441 16.62 21.52 -3.57
N GLU A 442 17.23 21.60 -4.74
CA GLU A 442 16.90 20.79 -5.92
C GLU A 442 17.13 19.29 -5.70
N ARG A 443 17.95 18.94 -4.70
CA ARG A 443 18.13 17.53 -4.28
C ARG A 443 16.94 17.00 -3.48
N PHE A 444 16.17 17.89 -2.86
CA PHE A 444 15.00 17.54 -2.08
C PHE A 444 13.71 17.66 -2.94
N LEU A 445 13.54 18.78 -3.65
CA LEU A 445 12.38 19.01 -4.51
C LEU A 445 12.84 19.64 -5.84
N ASN A 446 12.65 18.89 -6.93
CA ASN A 446 12.98 19.34 -8.27
C ASN A 446 11.69 19.52 -9.08
N PRO A 447 11.38 20.75 -9.59
CA PRO A 447 10.18 21.00 -10.38
C PRO A 447 10.14 20.26 -11.72
N GLU A 448 11.28 19.77 -12.22
CA GLU A 448 11.37 18.97 -13.45
C GLU A 448 11.10 17.48 -13.22
N ARG A 449 11.23 17.01 -11.98
CA ARG A 449 10.91 15.65 -11.57
C ARG A 449 9.66 15.68 -10.71
N VAL A 450 8.55 15.22 -11.25
CA VAL A 450 7.23 15.17 -10.57
C VAL A 450 7.20 14.08 -9.48
N ASN A 451 8.29 13.85 -8.79
CA ASN A 451 8.29 12.93 -7.64
C ASN A 451 7.92 13.71 -6.37
N PRO A 452 6.99 13.18 -5.56
CA PRO A 452 6.69 13.78 -4.27
C PRO A 452 7.94 13.89 -3.40
N PRO A 453 8.06 14.97 -2.61
CA PRO A 453 9.12 15.06 -1.62
C PRO A 453 8.93 13.96 -0.58
N ASP A 454 10.02 13.30 -0.22
CA ASP A 454 10.05 12.29 0.83
C ASP A 454 10.74 12.87 2.07
N ILE A 455 9.99 12.95 3.17
CA ILE A 455 10.50 13.45 4.46
C ILE A 455 10.45 12.32 5.47
N ASP A 456 11.60 11.73 5.72
CA ASP A 456 11.79 10.77 6.82
C ASP A 456 11.84 11.49 8.17
N ILE A 457 10.94 11.17 9.07
CA ILE A 457 10.88 11.75 10.41
C ILE A 457 11.12 10.68 11.46
N ASP A 458 12.14 10.87 12.26
CA ASP A 458 12.39 10.04 13.44
C ASP A 458 11.70 10.66 14.67
N PHE A 459 10.93 9.84 15.37
CA PHE A 459 10.36 10.15 16.68
C PHE A 459 10.94 9.20 17.73
N ALA A 460 11.08 9.68 18.97
CA ALA A 460 11.47 8.83 20.08
C ALA A 460 10.52 7.62 20.17
N ASP A 461 11.08 6.41 20.24
CA ASP A 461 10.37 5.14 20.10
C ASP A 461 9.36 4.91 21.23
N ASP A 462 9.68 5.33 22.45
CA ASP A 462 8.84 5.26 23.64
C ASP A 462 7.56 6.12 23.55
N ARG A 463 7.58 7.20 22.75
CA ARG A 463 6.49 8.18 22.64
C ARG A 463 5.90 8.30 21.23
N ARG A 464 6.40 7.51 20.26
CA ARG A 464 5.93 7.53 18.86
C ARG A 464 4.43 7.26 18.75
N ALA A 465 3.91 6.36 19.59
CA ALA A 465 2.49 6.01 19.60
C ALA A 465 1.58 7.21 19.93
N ASP A 466 2.02 8.13 20.81
CA ASP A 466 1.27 9.31 21.19
C ASP A 466 1.10 10.27 20.02
N VAL A 467 2.15 10.43 19.20
CA VAL A 467 2.10 11.26 17.99
C VAL A 467 1.17 10.65 16.94
N ILE A 468 1.22 9.33 16.74
CA ILE A 468 0.32 8.63 15.81
C ILE A 468 -1.14 8.79 16.26
N GLU A 469 -1.42 8.69 17.56
CA GLU A 469 -2.79 8.87 18.06
C GLU A 469 -3.28 10.33 17.89
N TYR A 470 -2.42 11.33 18.10
CA TYR A 470 -2.74 12.72 17.75
C TYR A 470 -3.13 12.88 16.28
N VAL A 471 -2.34 12.29 15.38
CA VAL A 471 -2.60 12.35 13.94
C VAL A 471 -3.95 11.70 13.60
N ARG A 472 -4.27 10.56 14.20
CA ARG A 472 -5.57 9.89 14.04
C ARG A 472 -6.75 10.74 14.55
N GLN A 473 -6.56 11.41 15.67
CA GLN A 473 -7.59 12.30 16.25
C GLN A 473 -7.82 13.54 15.39
N LYS A 474 -6.75 14.14 14.87
CA LYS A 474 -6.82 15.37 14.09
C LYS A 474 -7.29 15.15 12.65
N TYR A 475 -6.76 14.14 11.97
CA TYR A 475 -7.01 13.91 10.54
C TYR A 475 -8.06 12.83 10.27
N GLY A 476 -8.56 12.17 11.30
CA GLY A 476 -9.53 11.09 11.21
C GLY A 476 -8.88 9.70 11.22
N ARG A 477 -9.50 8.76 11.95
CA ARG A 477 -8.98 7.37 12.07
C ARG A 477 -8.95 6.65 10.74
N ASP A 478 -9.90 6.93 9.85
CA ASP A 478 -10.01 6.32 8.53
C ASP A 478 -9.03 6.93 7.51
N SER A 479 -8.36 8.04 7.87
CA SER A 479 -7.38 8.72 7.02
C SER A 479 -5.93 8.42 7.41
N VAL A 480 -5.70 7.60 8.43
CA VAL A 480 -4.37 7.30 8.97
C VAL A 480 -4.17 5.79 9.07
N ALA A 481 -3.24 5.27 8.28
CA ALA A 481 -2.89 3.86 8.26
C ALA A 481 -1.37 3.66 8.34
N GLN A 482 -0.97 2.50 8.82
CA GLN A 482 0.42 2.06 8.73
C GLN A 482 0.62 1.28 7.42
N ILE A 483 1.71 1.55 6.72
CA ILE A 483 2.10 0.79 5.53
C ILE A 483 2.71 -0.53 5.98
N ILE A 484 2.24 -1.64 5.38
CA ILE A 484 2.79 -2.96 5.62
C ILE A 484 4.21 -3.03 5.08
N THR A 485 5.12 -3.58 5.89
CA THR A 485 6.49 -3.84 5.49
C THR A 485 6.67 -5.33 5.24
N PHE A 486 7.18 -5.71 4.07
CA PHE A 486 7.50 -7.09 3.73
C PHE A 486 8.99 -7.34 3.95
N GLY A 487 9.30 -8.40 4.70
CA GLY A 487 10.64 -8.90 4.86
C GLY A 487 10.91 -10.07 3.93
N THR A 488 12.15 -10.26 3.52
CA THR A 488 12.62 -11.47 2.83
C THR A 488 13.40 -12.35 3.79
N MET A 489 13.27 -13.66 3.62
CA MET A 489 14.08 -14.61 4.40
C MET A 489 15.54 -14.50 3.94
N GLY A 490 16.42 -13.95 4.78
CA GLY A 490 17.86 -13.89 4.50
C GLY A 490 18.49 -15.29 4.48
N ALA A 491 19.55 -15.49 3.71
CA ALA A 491 20.19 -16.79 3.51
C ALA A 491 20.52 -17.52 4.82
N LYS A 492 21.03 -16.79 5.82
CA LYS A 492 21.38 -17.36 7.15
C LYS A 492 20.12 -17.87 7.90
N SER A 493 18.99 -17.16 7.81
CA SER A 493 17.73 -17.60 8.43
C SER A 493 17.18 -18.82 7.70
N VAL A 494 17.18 -18.79 6.36
CA VAL A 494 16.68 -19.92 5.53
C VAL A 494 17.42 -21.21 5.87
N VAL A 495 18.77 -21.20 5.94
CA VAL A 495 19.56 -22.39 6.26
C VAL A 495 19.18 -22.95 7.64
N ARG A 496 19.01 -22.10 8.65
CA ARG A 496 18.61 -22.53 9.99
C ARG A 496 17.18 -23.09 10.01
N ASP A 497 16.23 -22.39 9.38
CA ASP A 497 14.84 -22.79 9.39
C ASP A 497 14.62 -24.07 8.60
N VAL A 498 15.26 -24.22 7.44
CA VAL A 498 15.22 -25.46 6.65
C VAL A 498 15.89 -26.61 7.42
N GLY A 499 17.09 -26.37 8.00
CA GLY A 499 17.76 -27.40 8.84
C GLY A 499 16.84 -27.87 9.98
N ARG A 500 16.20 -26.94 10.69
CA ARG A 500 15.24 -27.27 11.76
C ARG A 500 14.09 -28.14 11.28
N VAL A 501 13.42 -27.79 10.17
CA VAL A 501 12.27 -28.57 9.68
C VAL A 501 12.68 -29.92 9.09
N MET A 502 13.94 -30.08 8.64
CA MET A 502 14.51 -31.33 8.19
C MET A 502 15.01 -32.21 9.34
N GLY A 503 15.02 -31.71 10.59
CA GLY A 503 15.49 -32.41 11.75
C GLY A 503 17.04 -32.46 11.89
N LEU A 504 17.74 -31.48 11.32
CA LEU A 504 19.21 -31.31 11.36
C LEU A 504 19.63 -30.42 12.53
#